data_344dcbec3cb9549255e4f81fdc9dbd9c
#
_entry.id   344dcbec3cb9549255e4f81fdc9dbd9c
#
_cell.length_a   1.000
_cell.length_b   1.000
_cell.length_c   1.000
_cell.angle_alpha   90.00
_cell.angle_beta   90.00
_cell.angle_gamma   90.00
#
_symmetry.space_group_name_H-M   'P 1'
#
loop_
_entity.id
_entity.type
_entity.pdbx_description
1 polymer ?
#
loop_
_entity_poly.entity_id
_entity_poly.type
_entity_poly.pdbx_seq_one_letter_code
_entity_poly.pdbx_strand_id
1 'polypeptide(L)'
;MDPYDTAATRAVWNRVLQSQPETQTPIVETLRVRIDAEHAARLTYLALARCAGRYAGTLRTIAAQEGVHARTLSALYYLHTGECHAPEAAPARPTNFCQSLRECYQAELQSAARYRADAEHYPEHCTLFTRLANDEARHSRMLHEMACQLLGMGR
;
A
#
# COMPACT_ATOMS: atom_id res chain seq x y z
N MET A 1 -41.90 -11.93 17.29
CA MET A 1 -42.00 -10.95 16.17
C MET A 1 -40.93 -9.92 16.43
N ASP A 2 -39.85 -9.93 15.63
CA ASP A 2 -38.72 -9.04 15.81
C ASP A 2 -39.20 -7.61 15.48
N PRO A 3 -39.13 -6.64 16.42
CA PRO A 3 -39.59 -5.27 16.19
C PRO A 3 -38.77 -4.53 15.12
N TYR A 4 -37.67 -5.10 14.63
CA TYR A 4 -36.80 -4.51 13.63
C TYR A 4 -36.97 -5.08 12.21
N ASP A 5 -37.78 -6.13 12.03
CA ASP A 5 -38.06 -6.71 10.68
C ASP A 5 -39.39 -6.18 10.12
N THR A 6 -39.49 -4.87 9.98
CA THR A 6 -40.63 -4.28 9.28
C THR A 6 -40.29 -4.05 7.81
N ALA A 7 -41.31 -4.15 6.92
CA ALA A 7 -41.14 -3.82 5.50
C ALA A 7 -40.53 -2.39 5.31
N ALA A 8 -40.83 -1.48 6.24
CA ALA A 8 -40.26 -0.13 6.27
C ALA A 8 -38.74 -0.14 6.50
N THR A 9 -38.26 -0.93 7.46
CA THR A 9 -36.81 -1.07 7.72
C THR A 9 -36.09 -1.65 6.53
N ARG A 10 -36.66 -2.67 5.90
CA ARG A 10 -36.13 -3.28 4.67
C ARG A 10 -36.13 -2.30 3.49
N ALA A 11 -37.16 -1.48 3.33
CA ALA A 11 -37.24 -0.45 2.30
C ALA A 11 -36.19 0.66 2.51
N VAL A 12 -35.92 1.04 3.77
CA VAL A 12 -34.86 2.02 4.10
C VAL A 12 -33.49 1.44 3.74
N TRP A 13 -33.18 0.21 4.15
CA TRP A 13 -31.91 -0.44 3.81
C TRP A 13 -31.75 -0.64 2.30
N ASN A 14 -32.78 -1.05 1.58
CA ASN A 14 -32.73 -1.17 0.12
C ASN A 14 -32.46 0.20 -0.53
N ARG A 15 -33.04 1.27 0.00
CA ARG A 15 -32.77 2.63 -0.52
C ARG A 15 -31.37 3.08 -0.21
N VAL A 16 -30.82 2.81 0.99
CA VAL A 16 -29.45 3.10 1.38
C VAL A 16 -28.48 2.31 0.50
N LEU A 17 -28.76 1.03 0.22
CA LEU A 17 -27.91 0.19 -0.63
C LEU A 17 -28.02 0.57 -2.12
N GLN A 18 -29.16 1.09 -2.57
CA GLN A 18 -29.36 1.57 -3.96
C GLN A 18 -28.89 3.01 -4.18
N SER A 19 -28.76 3.80 -3.11
CA SER A 19 -28.24 5.17 -3.17
C SER A 19 -26.74 5.25 -3.00
N GLN A 20 -26.02 4.14 -2.97
CA GLN A 20 -24.58 4.15 -3.10
C GLN A 20 -24.25 4.70 -4.49
N PRO A 21 -23.60 5.86 -4.59
CA PRO A 21 -23.27 6.40 -5.89
C PRO A 21 -22.36 5.41 -6.62
N GLU A 22 -22.52 5.32 -7.94
CA GLU A 22 -21.68 4.50 -8.86
C GLU A 22 -20.18 4.83 -8.79
N THR A 23 -19.78 5.75 -7.93
CA THR A 23 -18.39 6.20 -7.67
C THR A 23 -17.56 5.19 -6.85
N GLN A 24 -18.10 4.06 -6.39
CA GLN A 24 -17.31 3.04 -5.67
C GLN A 24 -16.37 2.24 -6.57
N THR A 25 -16.67 2.11 -7.86
CA THR A 25 -15.83 1.38 -8.81
C THR A 25 -14.38 1.92 -8.87
N PRO A 26 -14.15 3.22 -8.93
CA PRO A 26 -12.79 3.77 -8.98
C PRO A 26 -11.94 3.44 -7.75
N ILE A 27 -12.47 3.52 -6.52
CA ILE A 27 -11.67 3.24 -5.32
C ILE A 27 -11.32 1.75 -5.20
N VAL A 28 -12.24 0.87 -5.54
CA VAL A 28 -12.01 -0.58 -5.50
C VAL A 28 -10.85 -0.98 -6.41
N GLU A 29 -10.81 -0.46 -7.63
CA GLU A 29 -9.72 -0.74 -8.57
C GLU A 29 -8.40 -0.10 -8.08
N THR A 30 -8.43 1.12 -7.57
CA THR A 30 -7.28 1.77 -6.96
C THR A 30 -6.72 0.91 -5.82
N LEU A 31 -7.57 0.42 -4.92
CA LEU A 31 -7.15 -0.42 -3.80
C LEU A 31 -6.50 -1.72 -4.26
N ARG A 32 -7.04 -2.40 -5.28
CA ARG A 32 -6.44 -3.62 -5.85
C ARG A 32 -5.00 -3.35 -6.32
N VAL A 33 -4.83 -2.32 -7.15
CA VAL A 33 -3.52 -1.94 -7.68
C VAL A 33 -2.53 -1.58 -6.56
N ARG A 34 -3.00 -0.88 -5.50
CA ARG A 34 -2.14 -0.53 -4.37
C ARG A 34 -1.77 -1.77 -3.54
N ILE A 35 -2.71 -2.67 -3.26
CA ILE A 35 -2.44 -3.93 -2.53
C ILE A 35 -1.39 -4.76 -3.26
N ASP A 36 -1.51 -4.90 -4.58
CA ASP A 36 -0.54 -5.64 -5.40
C ASP A 36 0.85 -5.00 -5.35
N ALA A 37 0.92 -3.66 -5.43
CA ALA A 37 2.16 -2.91 -5.35
C ALA A 37 2.86 -3.09 -3.99
N GLU A 38 2.14 -2.95 -2.87
CA GLU A 38 2.68 -3.14 -1.52
C GLU A 38 3.19 -4.57 -1.32
N HIS A 39 2.43 -5.55 -1.80
CA HIS A 39 2.85 -6.93 -1.71
C HIS A 39 4.13 -7.19 -2.52
N ALA A 40 4.22 -6.67 -3.74
CA ALA A 40 5.41 -6.76 -4.58
C ALA A 40 6.62 -6.04 -3.94
N ALA A 41 6.44 -4.85 -3.38
CA ALA A 41 7.47 -4.11 -2.67
C ALA A 41 8.01 -4.92 -1.48
N ARG A 42 7.12 -5.46 -0.65
CA ARG A 42 7.50 -6.34 0.46
C ARG A 42 8.38 -7.51 0.02
N LEU A 43 8.00 -8.21 -1.04
CA LEU A 43 8.76 -9.34 -1.56
C LEU A 43 10.14 -8.92 -2.08
N THR A 44 10.21 -7.76 -2.74
CA THR A 44 11.44 -7.16 -3.25
C THR A 44 12.39 -6.84 -2.10
N TYR A 45 11.93 -6.18 -1.04
CA TYR A 45 12.76 -5.86 0.12
C TYR A 45 13.24 -7.11 0.88
N LEU A 46 12.40 -8.14 1.00
CA LEU A 46 12.81 -9.41 1.59
C LEU A 46 13.88 -10.11 0.74
N ALA A 47 13.79 -10.03 -0.58
CA ALA A 47 14.79 -10.60 -1.48
C ALA A 47 16.12 -9.82 -1.39
N LEU A 48 16.07 -8.49 -1.40
CA LEU A 48 17.25 -7.63 -1.24
C LEU A 48 17.94 -7.84 0.11
N ALA A 49 17.19 -8.01 1.19
CA ALA A 49 17.73 -8.21 2.52
C ALA A 49 18.62 -9.48 2.63
N ARG A 50 18.44 -10.45 1.74
CA ARG A 50 19.27 -11.69 1.73
C ARG A 50 20.71 -11.42 1.31
N CYS A 51 20.96 -10.38 0.50
CA CYS A 51 22.29 -10.04 -0.02
C CYS A 51 22.80 -8.68 0.47
N ALA A 52 22.07 -8.02 1.38
CA ALA A 52 22.35 -6.65 1.80
C ALA A 52 23.39 -6.50 2.92
N GLY A 53 23.92 -7.59 3.47
CA GLY A 53 24.88 -7.53 4.58
C GLY A 53 24.37 -6.70 5.75
N ARG A 54 25.13 -5.66 6.14
CA ARG A 54 24.79 -4.77 7.27
C ARG A 54 23.45 -4.01 7.10
N TYR A 55 22.94 -3.87 5.89
CA TYR A 55 21.68 -3.19 5.59
C TYR A 55 20.45 -4.11 5.64
N ALA A 56 20.64 -5.40 5.85
CA ALA A 56 19.55 -6.37 5.87
C ALA A 56 18.46 -6.04 6.90
N GLY A 57 18.84 -5.50 8.06
CA GLY A 57 17.90 -5.07 9.10
C GLY A 57 16.98 -3.95 8.61
N THR A 58 17.53 -2.91 8.01
CA THR A 58 16.78 -1.78 7.45
C THR A 58 15.78 -2.25 6.38
N LEU A 59 16.22 -3.09 5.44
CA LEU A 59 15.36 -3.60 4.37
C LEU A 59 14.23 -4.49 4.91
N ARG A 60 14.49 -5.30 5.95
CA ARG A 60 13.41 -6.07 6.62
C ARG A 60 12.43 -5.16 7.35
N THR A 61 12.88 -4.06 7.92
CA THR A 61 11.99 -3.08 8.54
C THR A 61 11.06 -2.45 7.51
N ILE A 62 11.56 -2.03 6.36
CA ILE A 62 10.74 -1.53 5.25
C ILE A 62 9.76 -2.63 4.81
N ALA A 63 10.24 -3.84 4.54
CA ALA A 63 9.38 -4.97 4.14
C ALA A 63 8.25 -5.26 5.14
N ALA A 64 8.50 -5.11 6.44
CA ALA A 64 7.47 -5.28 7.45
C ALA A 64 6.40 -4.17 7.38
N GLN A 65 6.81 -2.94 7.08
CA GLN A 65 5.90 -1.80 6.91
C GLN A 65 5.05 -1.94 5.64
N GLU A 66 5.62 -2.38 4.51
CA GLU A 66 4.85 -2.72 3.30
C GLU A 66 3.80 -3.80 3.58
N GLY A 67 4.14 -4.78 4.40
CA GLY A 67 3.18 -5.78 4.86
C GLY A 67 2.05 -5.20 5.72
N VAL A 68 2.28 -4.12 6.46
CA VAL A 68 1.22 -3.39 7.19
C VAL A 68 0.37 -2.59 6.21
N HIS A 69 0.98 -1.90 5.26
CA HIS A 69 0.28 -1.13 4.22
C HIS A 69 -0.67 -2.05 3.43
N ALA A 70 -0.16 -3.18 2.92
CA ALA A 70 -0.97 -4.16 2.20
C ALA A 70 -2.18 -4.64 3.01
N ARG A 71 -1.99 -5.01 4.29
CA ARG A 71 -3.10 -5.44 5.14
C ARG A 71 -4.12 -4.34 5.40
N THR A 72 -3.67 -3.10 5.59
CA THR A 72 -4.57 -1.96 5.82
C THR A 72 -5.43 -1.68 4.59
N LEU A 73 -4.82 -1.70 3.40
CA LEU A 73 -5.53 -1.53 2.13
C LEU A 73 -6.47 -2.70 1.85
N SER A 74 -6.06 -3.94 2.17
CA SER A 74 -6.91 -5.13 2.04
C SER A 74 -8.14 -5.07 2.96
N ALA A 75 -7.99 -4.56 4.18
CA ALA A 75 -9.11 -4.34 5.07
C ALA A 75 -10.09 -3.31 4.51
N LEU A 76 -9.59 -2.21 3.94
CA LEU A 76 -10.42 -1.21 3.29
C LEU A 76 -11.12 -1.79 2.04
N TYR A 77 -10.40 -2.56 1.23
CA TYR A 77 -10.99 -3.27 0.09
C TYR A 77 -12.15 -4.19 0.51
N TYR A 78 -11.93 -4.98 1.57
CA TYR A 78 -12.98 -5.85 2.12
C TYR A 78 -14.21 -5.06 2.59
N LEU A 79 -14.02 -3.90 3.23
CA LEU A 79 -15.14 -3.05 3.66
C LEU A 79 -15.96 -2.50 2.48
N HIS A 80 -15.35 -2.31 1.32
CA HIS A 80 -16.04 -1.84 0.12
C HIS A 80 -16.71 -2.96 -0.68
N THR A 81 -16.14 -4.18 -0.66
CA THR A 81 -16.56 -5.26 -1.58
C THR A 81 -17.19 -6.45 -0.88
N GLY A 82 -16.89 -6.67 0.41
CA GLY A 82 -17.19 -7.93 1.11
C GLY A 82 -16.30 -9.10 0.69
N GLU A 83 -15.29 -8.87 -0.17
CA GLU A 83 -14.41 -9.89 -0.74
C GLU A 83 -12.95 -9.65 -0.35
N CYS A 84 -12.15 -10.72 -0.37
CA CYS A 84 -10.71 -10.64 -0.19
C CYS A 84 -10.01 -10.61 -1.54
N HIS A 85 -9.09 -9.65 -1.74
CA HIS A 85 -8.20 -9.63 -2.90
C HIS A 85 -6.95 -10.44 -2.61
N ALA A 86 -6.63 -11.42 -3.47
CA ALA A 86 -5.39 -12.18 -3.42
C ALA A 86 -4.36 -11.52 -4.36
N PRO A 87 -3.27 -10.92 -3.82
CA PRO A 87 -2.30 -10.24 -4.66
C PRO A 87 -1.56 -11.21 -5.59
N GLU A 88 -1.43 -10.82 -6.85
CA GLU A 88 -0.60 -11.52 -7.83
C GLU A 88 0.80 -10.88 -7.86
N ALA A 89 1.74 -11.40 -7.08
CA ALA A 89 3.10 -10.91 -7.12
C ALA A 89 4.10 -12.05 -7.25
N ALA A 90 4.93 -11.95 -8.27
CA ALA A 90 6.09 -12.84 -8.40
C ALA A 90 7.22 -12.37 -7.47
N PRO A 91 7.96 -13.29 -6.84
CA PRO A 91 9.10 -12.93 -6.02
C PRO A 91 10.17 -12.24 -6.87
N ALA A 92 10.63 -11.06 -6.42
CA ALA A 92 11.70 -10.35 -7.07
C ALA A 92 13.01 -11.16 -7.01
N ARG A 93 13.78 -11.13 -8.09
CA ARG A 93 15.12 -11.72 -8.17
C ARG A 93 16.14 -10.62 -8.49
N PRO A 94 16.61 -9.89 -7.48
CA PRO A 94 17.59 -8.83 -7.69
C PRO A 94 18.89 -9.44 -8.23
N THR A 95 19.36 -8.94 -9.38
CA THR A 95 20.63 -9.37 -9.99
C THR A 95 21.77 -8.44 -9.63
N ASN A 96 21.47 -7.15 -9.35
CA ASN A 96 22.44 -6.14 -8.95
C ASN A 96 21.86 -5.33 -7.80
N PHE A 97 22.51 -5.40 -6.64
CA PHE A 97 22.03 -4.75 -5.42
C PHE A 97 21.89 -3.24 -5.55
N CYS A 98 22.92 -2.55 -6.08
CA CYS A 98 22.91 -1.09 -6.23
C CYS A 98 21.83 -0.62 -7.22
N GLN A 99 21.66 -1.33 -8.33
CA GLN A 99 20.61 -1.02 -9.28
C GLN A 99 19.24 -1.23 -8.67
N SER A 100 19.01 -2.36 -8.02
CA SER A 100 17.74 -2.66 -7.37
C SER A 100 17.42 -1.67 -6.23
N LEU A 101 18.45 -1.23 -5.48
CA LEU A 101 18.28 -0.19 -4.46
C LEU A 101 17.82 1.14 -5.07
N ARG A 102 18.38 1.52 -6.23
CA ARG A 102 17.96 2.71 -6.98
C ARG A 102 16.53 2.59 -7.49
N GLU A 103 16.16 1.43 -8.03
CA GLU A 103 14.81 1.14 -8.50
C GLU A 103 13.80 1.23 -7.35
N CYS A 104 14.11 0.64 -6.19
CA CYS A 104 13.30 0.76 -5.00
C CYS A 104 13.14 2.24 -4.57
N TYR A 105 14.22 3.01 -4.51
CA TYR A 105 14.16 4.43 -4.18
C TYR A 105 13.19 5.20 -5.10
N GLN A 106 13.26 4.96 -6.41
CA GLN A 106 12.36 5.59 -7.38
C GLN A 106 10.90 5.13 -7.19
N ALA A 107 10.71 3.85 -6.89
CA ALA A 107 9.38 3.29 -6.62
C ALA A 107 8.74 3.93 -5.39
N GLU A 108 9.49 4.13 -4.29
CA GLU A 108 8.99 4.80 -3.08
C GLU A 108 8.57 6.26 -3.35
N LEU A 109 9.37 7.00 -4.12
CA LEU A 109 9.01 8.37 -4.51
C LEU A 109 7.70 8.41 -5.32
N GLN A 110 7.53 7.46 -6.24
CA GLN A 110 6.33 7.33 -7.04
C GLN A 110 5.12 6.92 -6.18
N SER A 111 5.29 5.97 -5.25
CA SER A 111 4.23 5.55 -4.34
C SER A 111 3.79 6.69 -3.43
N ALA A 112 4.72 7.45 -2.87
CA ALA A 112 4.41 8.65 -2.10
C ALA A 112 3.58 9.68 -2.90
N ALA A 113 3.93 9.90 -4.17
CA ALA A 113 3.18 10.80 -5.05
C ALA A 113 1.77 10.27 -5.37
N ARG A 114 1.65 8.95 -5.63
CA ARG A 114 0.37 8.29 -5.90
C ARG A 114 -0.56 8.36 -4.70
N TYR A 115 -0.07 8.09 -3.49
CA TYR A 115 -0.88 8.17 -2.27
C TYR A 115 -1.31 9.61 -1.94
N ARG A 116 -0.51 10.64 -2.27
CA ARG A 116 -0.97 12.02 -2.17
C ARG A 116 -2.12 12.31 -3.12
N ALA A 117 -2.02 11.86 -4.37
CA ALA A 117 -3.10 11.99 -5.34
C ALA A 117 -4.36 11.22 -4.91
N ASP A 118 -4.20 10.01 -4.35
CA ASP A 118 -5.31 9.24 -3.80
C ASP A 118 -5.98 9.95 -2.62
N ALA A 119 -5.19 10.63 -1.75
CA ALA A 119 -5.73 11.42 -0.63
C ALA A 119 -6.57 12.62 -1.09
N GLU A 120 -6.21 13.23 -2.21
CA GLU A 120 -6.98 14.32 -2.84
C GLU A 120 -8.23 13.79 -3.55
N HIS A 121 -8.12 12.62 -4.19
CA HIS A 121 -9.21 12.03 -4.97
C HIS A 121 -10.28 11.36 -4.09
N TYR A 122 -9.90 10.83 -2.92
CA TYR A 122 -10.78 10.15 -1.97
C TYR A 122 -10.77 10.85 -0.60
N PRO A 123 -11.50 11.98 -0.46
CA PRO A 123 -11.47 12.79 0.78
C PRO A 123 -11.87 12.00 2.03
N GLU A 124 -12.78 11.03 1.91
CA GLU A 124 -13.23 10.14 2.99
C GLU A 124 -12.11 9.22 3.52
N HIS A 125 -11.07 8.99 2.73
CA HIS A 125 -9.90 8.19 3.07
C HIS A 125 -8.60 9.00 3.12
N CYS A 126 -8.70 10.34 3.09
CA CYS A 126 -7.56 11.26 3.05
C CYS A 126 -6.54 10.99 4.17
N THR A 127 -6.99 10.77 5.40
CA THR A 127 -6.10 10.49 6.54
C THR A 127 -5.28 9.22 6.32
N LEU A 128 -5.88 8.16 5.79
CA LEU A 128 -5.18 6.92 5.49
C LEU A 128 -4.14 7.12 4.41
N PHE A 129 -4.53 7.65 3.25
CA PHE A 129 -3.62 7.83 2.13
C PHE A 129 -2.50 8.82 2.43
N THR A 130 -2.76 9.89 3.20
CA THR A 130 -1.71 10.81 3.66
C THR A 130 -0.70 10.11 4.55
N ARG A 131 -1.14 9.23 5.46
CA ARG A 131 -0.23 8.43 6.30
C ARG A 131 0.65 7.51 5.44
N LEU A 132 0.06 6.78 4.50
CA LEU A 132 0.81 5.93 3.57
C LEU A 132 1.83 6.75 2.78
N ALA A 133 1.44 7.90 2.20
CA ALA A 133 2.34 8.78 1.49
C ALA A 133 3.55 9.23 2.34
N ASN A 134 3.34 9.51 3.62
CA ASN A 134 4.40 9.89 4.54
C ASN A 134 5.34 8.73 4.87
N ASP A 135 4.79 7.51 4.99
CA ASP A 135 5.59 6.31 5.20
C ASP A 135 6.48 6.01 3.99
N GLU A 136 5.95 6.07 2.76
CA GLU A 136 6.73 5.91 1.53
C GLU A 136 7.85 6.98 1.40
N ALA A 137 7.54 8.23 1.73
CA ALA A 137 8.54 9.29 1.76
C ALA A 137 9.63 9.04 2.82
N ARG A 138 9.33 8.34 3.90
CA ARG A 138 10.32 7.90 4.90
C ARG A 138 11.14 6.74 4.36
N HIS A 139 10.54 5.76 3.70
CA HIS A 139 11.25 4.65 3.06
C HIS A 139 12.26 5.16 2.03
N SER A 140 11.85 6.10 1.18
CA SER A 140 12.76 6.70 0.19
C SER A 140 13.98 7.36 0.85
N ARG A 141 13.82 8.07 1.98
CA ARG A 141 14.95 8.64 2.73
C ARG A 141 15.87 7.57 3.29
N MET A 142 15.32 6.49 3.87
CA MET A 142 16.13 5.37 4.39
C MET A 142 16.97 4.72 3.28
N LEU A 143 16.39 4.53 2.08
CA LEU A 143 17.09 3.98 0.93
C LEU A 143 18.17 4.95 0.40
N HIS A 144 17.89 6.25 0.38
CA HIS A 144 18.86 7.28 0.02
C HIS A 144 20.05 7.30 0.98
N GLU A 145 19.80 7.29 2.28
CA GLU A 145 20.87 7.22 3.30
C GLU A 145 21.74 5.98 3.14
N MET A 146 21.10 4.83 2.88
CA MET A 146 21.82 3.59 2.58
C MET A 146 22.70 3.71 1.33
N ALA A 147 22.20 4.32 0.26
CA ALA A 147 22.95 4.53 -0.97
C ALA A 147 24.14 5.47 -0.74
N CYS A 148 23.97 6.57 0.01
CA CYS A 148 25.05 7.48 0.38
C CYS A 148 26.16 6.77 1.16
N GLN A 149 25.80 5.91 2.11
CA GLN A 149 26.77 5.13 2.88
C GLN A 149 27.51 4.10 2.02
N LEU A 150 26.82 3.46 1.05
CA LEU A 150 27.45 2.53 0.11
C LEU A 150 28.46 3.22 -0.81
N LEU A 151 28.19 4.47 -1.20
CA LEU A 151 29.06 5.26 -2.07
C LEU A 151 30.14 6.04 -1.28
N GLY A 152 30.24 5.88 0.05
CA GLY A 152 31.18 6.61 0.89
C GLY A 152 30.86 8.12 1.02
N MET A 153 29.65 8.54 0.66
CA MET A 153 29.20 9.92 0.69
C MET A 153 28.57 10.32 2.05
N GLY A 154 28.43 9.37 2.97
CA GLY A 154 27.92 9.61 4.32
C GLY A 154 29.05 10.00 5.25
N ARG A 155 29.05 11.24 5.74
CA ARG A 155 29.76 11.67 6.93
C ARG A 155 28.83 11.64 8.12
#